data_2770e629b397cc9f0a82647c1d97888b
#
_entry.id   2770e629b397cc9f0a82647c1d97888b
#
_cell.length_a   1.000
_cell.length_b   1.000
_cell.length_c   1.000
_cell.angle_alpha   90.00
_cell.angle_beta   90.00
_cell.angle_gamma   90.00
#
_symmetry.space_group_name_H-M   'P 1'
#
loop_
_entity.id
_entity.type
_entity.pdbx_description
1 polymer ?
#
loop_
_entity_poly.entity_id
_entity_poly.type
_entity_poly.pdbx_seq_one_letter_code
_entity_poly.pdbx_strand_id
1 'polypeptide(L)'
;MSFQLKRGDEVIDGFRVLEPICEKQEYAIYRVEDGRYAICITADLKEVWENGNWIPDAFVSGQLHPLSCGFCYLTESGYKLYTPQHGPYPDDWESAEGFCSAFARFQKKYKEGQCPNVLYIEKYDWMLPLESEDDEKESPELLLGRWLTDGLPVNASSAEMVSRFCSWLSMEQLQQLIQCSGLPKEQTLENVDKKVDCQELASFGEERFYLPGREKLSAFFEHQVVDFFRHKEAYKRMGVHTLPAILLYGPPGSGKTFAVSKLAEFLRLPCFEANSETVASPYIHQTGKLISELFAKAIQAAPSILLIDEIEAYLGKREGASDHHIEEVDEFLRNIPMAIEKQVLIIGMTNHLDMIDPAVLRKGRFDQILEVEMPGKKEVRDALHHLLAKIPQSESLQMDVYAEKLTGHPLSDVAFLVREAARRTVRLGKEKIDDEVLSDVLQEICVKNEERNRRIIGF
;
A
#
# COMPACT_ATOMS: atom_id res chain seq x y z
N MET A 1 8.93 22.16 20.36
CA MET A 1 10.09 21.23 20.60
C MET A 1 9.55 19.84 20.33
N SER A 2 10.15 19.08 19.43
CA SER A 2 9.70 17.71 19.12
C SER A 2 10.41 16.71 20.03
N PHE A 3 9.67 15.68 20.45
CA PHE A 3 10.26 14.54 21.11
C PHE A 3 11.07 13.76 20.07
N GLN A 4 12.39 13.60 20.25
CA GLN A 4 13.27 12.86 19.34
C GLN A 4 14.24 12.05 20.18
N LEU A 5 13.75 10.93 20.74
CA LEU A 5 14.57 10.02 21.51
C LEU A 5 15.03 8.85 20.63
N LYS A 6 16.32 8.54 20.72
CA LYS A 6 16.91 7.44 19.96
C LYS A 6 16.93 6.15 20.79
N ARG A 7 17.07 5.04 20.13
CA ARG A 7 17.28 3.74 20.81
C ARG A 7 18.43 3.83 21.81
N GLY A 8 18.14 3.45 23.06
CA GLY A 8 19.08 3.50 24.18
C GLY A 8 19.05 4.81 24.99
N ASP A 9 18.36 5.86 24.52
CA ASP A 9 18.16 7.08 25.32
C ASP A 9 17.23 6.78 26.50
N GLU A 10 17.49 7.41 27.62
CA GLU A 10 16.68 7.27 28.81
C GLU A 10 15.44 8.19 28.70
N VAL A 11 14.24 7.62 28.86
CA VAL A 11 12.98 8.39 28.82
C VAL A 11 12.60 8.86 30.22
N ILE A 12 12.70 7.94 31.19
CA ILE A 12 12.39 8.12 32.60
C ILE A 12 13.41 7.29 33.37
N ASP A 13 13.68 7.65 34.61
CA ASP A 13 14.65 6.99 35.48
C ASP A 13 14.67 5.46 35.34
N GLY A 14 15.69 4.93 34.69
CA GLY A 14 15.90 3.51 34.48
C GLY A 14 15.21 2.89 33.25
N PHE A 15 14.40 3.65 32.49
CA PHE A 15 13.72 3.14 31.29
C PHE A 15 14.29 3.73 30.03
N ARG A 16 14.81 2.84 29.16
CA ARG A 16 15.43 3.22 27.90
C ARG A 16 14.57 2.87 26.69
N VAL A 17 14.63 3.72 25.68
CA VAL A 17 13.95 3.51 24.40
C VAL A 17 14.48 2.26 23.72
N LEU A 18 13.59 1.31 23.44
CA LEU A 18 13.87 0.16 22.59
C LEU A 18 13.66 0.51 21.12
N GLU A 19 12.50 1.11 20.81
CA GLU A 19 12.12 1.55 19.47
C GLU A 19 11.09 2.69 19.52
N PRO A 20 11.14 3.66 18.59
CA PRO A 20 10.07 4.61 18.39
C PRO A 20 8.90 3.94 17.66
N ILE A 21 7.67 4.12 18.17
CA ILE A 21 6.44 3.65 17.52
C ILE A 21 5.86 4.76 16.66
N CYS A 22 5.75 5.97 17.21
CA CYS A 22 5.24 7.14 16.54
C CYS A 22 5.88 8.40 17.10
N GLU A 23 6.28 9.33 16.23
CA GLU A 23 6.83 10.64 16.62
C GLU A 23 6.10 11.72 15.84
N LYS A 24 5.41 12.60 16.56
CA LYS A 24 4.68 13.76 16.03
C LYS A 24 5.12 15.03 16.78
N GLN A 25 4.58 16.15 16.37
CA GLN A 25 4.94 17.44 16.96
C GLN A 25 4.48 17.56 18.42
N GLU A 26 3.30 17.08 18.75
CA GLU A 26 2.68 17.21 20.07
C GLU A 26 2.80 15.96 20.94
N TYR A 27 3.09 14.81 20.36
CA TYR A 27 3.26 13.56 21.07
C TYR A 27 4.29 12.65 20.42
N ALA A 28 4.84 11.73 21.22
CA ALA A 28 5.64 10.60 20.75
C ALA A 28 5.38 9.36 21.59
N ILE A 29 5.40 8.20 20.97
CA ILE A 29 5.18 6.91 21.61
C ILE A 29 6.43 6.07 21.39
N TYR A 30 7.03 5.61 22.47
CA TYR A 30 8.23 4.76 22.46
C TYR A 30 7.94 3.45 23.15
N ARG A 31 8.46 2.36 22.61
CA ARG A 31 8.57 1.10 23.34
C ARG A 31 9.83 1.13 24.19
N VAL A 32 9.75 0.75 25.46
CA VAL A 32 10.90 0.67 26.37
C VAL A 32 11.40 -0.77 26.55
N GLU A 33 12.60 -0.93 27.10
CA GLU A 33 13.32 -2.23 27.15
C GLU A 33 12.55 -3.35 27.88
N ASP A 34 11.68 -3.02 28.84
CA ASP A 34 10.86 -4.01 29.55
C ASP A 34 9.52 -4.33 28.87
N GLY A 35 9.32 -3.83 27.63
CA GLY A 35 8.12 -4.07 26.84
C GLY A 35 6.95 -3.14 27.13
N ARG A 36 7.08 -2.20 28.07
CA ARG A 36 6.10 -1.13 28.33
C ARG A 36 6.18 -0.04 27.26
N TYR A 37 5.23 0.89 27.30
CA TYR A 37 5.20 2.04 26.41
C TYR A 37 5.38 3.33 27.19
N ALA A 38 6.18 4.24 26.66
CA ALA A 38 6.33 5.61 27.14
C ALA A 38 5.59 6.54 26.14
N ILE A 39 4.53 7.17 26.64
CA ILE A 39 3.71 8.11 25.87
C ILE A 39 4.12 9.52 26.30
N CYS A 40 4.91 10.19 25.45
CA CYS A 40 5.37 11.54 25.68
C CYS A 40 4.41 12.54 25.01
N ILE A 41 3.93 13.53 25.76
CA ILE A 41 2.97 14.53 25.29
C ILE A 41 3.39 15.93 25.70
N THR A 42 3.03 16.93 24.89
CA THR A 42 3.22 18.34 25.24
C THR A 42 2.29 18.76 26.38
N ALA A 43 2.57 19.92 27.00
CA ALA A 43 1.71 20.47 28.02
C ALA A 43 0.31 20.81 27.49
N ASP A 44 0.24 21.28 26.24
CA ASP A 44 -1.02 21.66 25.59
C ASP A 44 -1.91 20.41 25.36
N LEU A 45 -1.35 19.31 24.84
CA LEU A 45 -2.08 18.07 24.66
C LEU A 45 -2.54 17.47 26.01
N LYS A 46 -1.72 17.58 27.05
CA LYS A 46 -2.10 17.18 28.43
C LYS A 46 -3.34 17.94 28.89
N GLU A 47 -3.36 19.27 28.69
CA GLU A 47 -4.51 20.11 29.08
C GLU A 47 -5.79 19.71 28.31
N VAL A 48 -5.67 19.41 27.03
CA VAL A 48 -6.80 18.88 26.20
C VAL A 48 -7.34 17.58 26.80
N TRP A 49 -6.46 16.65 27.18
CA TRP A 49 -6.89 15.37 27.77
C TRP A 49 -7.55 15.54 29.15
N GLU A 50 -7.01 16.41 30.00
CA GLU A 50 -7.56 16.70 31.32
C GLU A 50 -8.93 17.40 31.21
N ASN A 51 -9.04 18.42 30.37
CA ASN A 51 -10.29 19.17 30.16
C ASN A 51 -11.40 18.29 29.55
N GLY A 52 -11.02 17.36 28.71
CA GLY A 52 -11.94 16.39 28.06
C GLY A 52 -12.34 15.22 28.95
N ASN A 53 -11.72 15.10 30.13
CA ASN A 53 -11.85 13.93 31.01
C ASN A 53 -11.56 12.61 30.27
N TRP A 54 -10.48 12.63 29.45
CA TRP A 54 -10.06 11.51 28.61
C TRP A 54 -9.10 10.57 29.32
N ILE A 55 -8.37 11.06 30.33
CA ILE A 55 -7.35 10.27 31.04
C ILE A 55 -8.04 9.27 31.97
N PRO A 56 -7.80 7.95 31.80
CA PRO A 56 -8.31 6.94 32.72
C PRO A 56 -7.73 7.13 34.13
N ASP A 57 -8.49 6.83 35.15
CA ASP A 57 -8.04 6.90 36.57
C ASP A 57 -6.76 6.09 36.81
N ALA A 58 -6.59 4.99 36.11
CA ALA A 58 -5.40 4.16 36.17
C ALA A 58 -4.13 4.84 35.57
N PHE A 59 -4.28 5.82 34.67
CA PHE A 59 -3.20 6.67 34.20
C PHE A 59 -2.88 7.81 35.19
N VAL A 60 -3.84 8.24 35.94
CA VAL A 60 -3.71 9.39 36.90
C VAL A 60 -2.97 8.99 38.17
N SER A 61 -3.00 7.74 38.56
CA SER A 61 -2.49 7.26 39.86
C SER A 61 -0.95 7.12 39.92
N GLY A 62 -0.23 8.15 39.49
CA GLY A 62 1.20 8.32 39.85
C GLY A 62 2.22 8.04 38.81
N GLN A 63 1.85 7.92 37.53
CA GLN A 63 2.78 7.55 36.45
C GLN A 63 3.06 8.68 35.46
N LEU A 64 2.73 9.92 35.77
CA LEU A 64 3.07 11.10 34.99
C LEU A 64 4.42 11.65 35.40
N HIS A 65 5.39 11.60 34.50
CA HIS A 65 6.74 12.09 34.72
C HIS A 65 6.97 13.37 33.93
N PRO A 66 7.44 14.46 34.56
CA PRO A 66 7.77 15.68 33.86
C PRO A 66 9.05 15.48 33.02
N LEU A 67 9.01 15.94 31.76
CA LEU A 67 10.13 16.04 30.85
C LEU A 67 10.45 17.49 30.56
N SER A 68 11.63 17.76 30.00
CA SER A 68 12.03 19.14 29.61
C SER A 68 11.10 19.76 28.55
N CYS A 69 10.40 18.95 27.76
CA CYS A 69 9.52 19.37 26.66
C CYS A 69 8.04 18.99 26.87
N GLY A 70 7.66 18.48 28.04
CA GLY A 70 6.29 18.06 28.32
C GLY A 70 6.20 17.04 29.43
N PHE A 71 5.42 16.01 29.22
CA PHE A 71 5.16 14.96 30.18
C PHE A 71 5.26 13.59 29.54
N CYS A 72 5.58 12.56 30.31
CA CYS A 72 5.60 11.18 29.85
C CYS A 72 4.73 10.30 30.77
N TYR A 73 3.87 9.52 30.15
CA TYR A 73 3.14 8.44 30.81
C TYR A 73 3.85 7.11 30.51
N LEU A 74 4.19 6.38 31.56
CA LEU A 74 4.71 5.03 31.42
C LEU A 74 3.56 4.05 31.68
N THR A 75 3.25 3.20 30.68
CA THR A 75 2.18 2.20 30.85
C THR A 75 2.62 1.10 31.81
N GLU A 76 1.67 0.42 32.42
CA GLU A 76 1.95 -0.83 33.13
C GLU A 76 2.32 -1.96 32.16
N SER A 77 2.88 -3.02 32.68
CA SER A 77 3.21 -4.20 31.89
C SER A 77 1.95 -4.88 31.32
N GLY A 78 2.01 -5.27 30.04
CA GLY A 78 0.94 -6.01 29.38
C GLY A 78 -0.12 -5.18 28.68
N TYR A 79 0.01 -3.84 28.63
CA TYR A 79 -0.83 -3.01 27.78
C TYR A 79 -0.36 -3.06 26.34
N LYS A 80 -1.31 -3.10 25.40
CA LYS A 80 -1.07 -2.89 23.98
C LYS A 80 -1.66 -1.54 23.57
N LEU A 81 -0.91 -0.79 22.81
CA LEU A 81 -1.29 0.53 22.30
C LEU A 81 -1.40 0.46 20.79
N TYR A 82 -2.47 1.03 20.26
CA TYR A 82 -2.76 1.02 18.83
C TYR A 82 -3.06 2.43 18.33
N THR A 83 -2.49 2.78 17.20
CA THR A 83 -2.84 3.99 16.47
C THR A 83 -3.35 3.60 15.06
N PRO A 84 -4.42 4.22 14.55
CA PRO A 84 -4.96 3.86 13.23
C PRO A 84 -3.98 4.05 12.08
N GLN A 85 -2.99 4.92 12.24
CA GLN A 85 -2.05 5.26 11.16
C GLN A 85 -0.70 4.53 11.25
N HIS A 86 -0.34 4.00 12.42
CA HIS A 86 1.01 3.47 12.65
C HIS A 86 1.01 2.06 13.25
N GLY A 87 -0.17 1.42 13.34
CA GLY A 87 -0.30 0.09 13.94
C GLY A 87 0.08 0.02 15.43
N PRO A 88 0.25 -1.16 15.99
CA PRO A 88 -0.12 -2.44 15.37
C PRO A 88 -1.61 -2.49 15.02
N TYR A 89 -1.94 -3.31 14.01
CA TYR A 89 -3.32 -3.49 13.57
C TYR A 89 -3.89 -4.78 14.16
N PRO A 90 -5.23 -4.90 14.29
CA PRO A 90 -5.83 -6.10 14.84
C PRO A 90 -5.66 -7.28 13.88
N ASP A 91 -5.35 -8.44 14.44
CA ASP A 91 -5.24 -9.72 13.75
C ASP A 91 -6.25 -10.75 14.28
N ASP A 92 -7.01 -10.38 15.33
CA ASP A 92 -8.05 -11.22 15.91
C ASP A 92 -9.36 -10.45 16.16
N TRP A 93 -10.43 -11.22 16.37
CA TRP A 93 -11.77 -10.70 16.62
C TRP A 93 -11.86 -9.87 17.92
N GLU A 94 -11.23 -10.31 18.99
CA GLU A 94 -11.35 -9.72 20.32
C GLU A 94 -10.78 -8.30 20.34
N SER A 95 -9.59 -8.12 19.77
CA SER A 95 -8.97 -6.80 19.59
C SER A 95 -9.81 -5.86 18.72
N ALA A 96 -10.40 -6.42 17.64
CA ALA A 96 -11.23 -5.63 16.73
C ALA A 96 -12.56 -5.19 17.37
N GLU A 97 -13.22 -6.08 18.09
CA GLU A 97 -14.49 -5.80 18.78
C GLU A 97 -14.28 -4.79 19.93
N GLY A 98 -13.20 -4.97 20.70
CA GLY A 98 -12.82 -4.03 21.76
C GLY A 98 -12.58 -2.63 21.24
N PHE A 99 -11.79 -2.50 20.15
CA PHE A 99 -11.58 -1.21 19.50
C PHE A 99 -12.89 -0.57 19.03
N CYS A 100 -13.72 -1.31 18.29
CA CYS A 100 -14.98 -0.78 17.76
C CYS A 100 -15.93 -0.33 18.87
N SER A 101 -15.97 -1.06 19.97
CA SER A 101 -16.77 -0.72 21.16
C SER A 101 -16.24 0.54 21.86
N ALA A 102 -14.93 0.67 22.03
CA ALA A 102 -14.30 1.86 22.58
C ALA A 102 -14.49 3.07 21.64
N PHE A 103 -14.37 2.85 20.33
CA PHE A 103 -14.58 3.88 19.32
C PHE A 103 -16.02 4.45 19.34
N ALA A 104 -17.02 3.61 19.52
CA ALA A 104 -18.40 4.05 19.68
C ALA A 104 -18.62 4.94 20.92
N ARG A 105 -17.98 4.58 22.03
CA ARG A 105 -18.02 5.40 23.27
C ARG A 105 -17.27 6.72 23.07
N PHE A 106 -16.13 6.69 22.41
CA PHE A 106 -15.35 7.85 22.06
C PHE A 106 -16.12 8.83 21.19
N GLN A 107 -16.78 8.38 20.12
CA GLN A 107 -17.58 9.23 19.23
C GLN A 107 -18.71 9.97 19.95
N LYS A 108 -19.35 9.34 20.96
CA LYS A 108 -20.39 10.00 21.75
C LYS A 108 -19.87 11.17 22.59
N LYS A 109 -18.61 11.10 23.02
CA LYS A 109 -17.96 12.20 23.75
C LYS A 109 -17.44 13.28 22.80
N TYR A 110 -16.94 12.88 21.64
CA TYR A 110 -16.42 13.76 20.61
C TYR A 110 -17.55 14.21 19.71
N LYS A 111 -17.90 15.49 19.74
CA LYS A 111 -19.05 16.03 19.01
C LYS A 111 -18.89 15.86 17.49
N GLU A 112 -19.95 15.37 16.89
CA GLU A 112 -20.30 15.27 15.46
C GLU A 112 -19.27 15.79 14.44
N GLY A 113 -18.69 14.88 13.67
CA GLY A 113 -17.99 15.19 12.43
C GLY A 113 -16.48 15.46 12.53
N GLN A 114 -15.89 15.48 13.72
CA GLN A 114 -14.46 15.68 13.89
C GLN A 114 -13.89 14.58 14.80
N CYS A 115 -13.37 13.53 14.18
CA CYS A 115 -12.63 12.52 14.93
C CYS A 115 -11.14 12.85 14.79
N PRO A 116 -10.43 13.25 15.86
CA PRO A 116 -8.98 13.38 15.83
C PRO A 116 -8.36 11.99 15.78
N ASN A 117 -7.08 11.95 15.45
CA ASN A 117 -6.29 10.76 15.65
C ASN A 117 -6.47 10.23 17.07
N VAL A 118 -6.57 8.92 17.21
CA VAL A 118 -6.82 8.28 18.51
C VAL A 118 -5.74 7.27 18.83
N LEU A 119 -5.44 7.16 20.13
CA LEU A 119 -4.66 6.10 20.73
C LEU A 119 -5.61 5.16 21.43
N TYR A 120 -5.69 3.91 20.99
CA TYR A 120 -6.46 2.87 21.65
C TYR A 120 -5.58 2.09 22.63
N ILE A 121 -6.07 1.88 23.84
CA ILE A 121 -5.42 1.10 24.88
C ILE A 121 -6.25 -0.15 25.16
N GLU A 122 -5.80 -1.29 24.64
CA GLU A 122 -6.56 -2.55 24.60
C GLU A 122 -7.03 -3.02 25.99
N LYS A 123 -6.14 -3.06 26.96
CA LYS A 123 -6.48 -3.57 28.29
C LYS A 123 -7.57 -2.79 29.02
N TYR A 124 -7.71 -1.50 28.69
CA TYR A 124 -8.75 -0.64 29.28
C TYR A 124 -9.94 -0.40 28.35
N ASP A 125 -9.86 -0.87 27.12
CA ASP A 125 -10.89 -0.57 26.14
C ASP A 125 -11.14 0.94 26.01
N TRP A 126 -10.07 1.71 26.00
CA TRP A 126 -10.07 3.15 26.12
C TRP A 126 -9.38 3.84 24.95
N MET A 127 -9.93 4.99 24.54
CA MET A 127 -9.34 5.82 23.51
C MET A 127 -8.97 7.19 24.01
N LEU A 128 -7.79 7.66 23.63
CA LEU A 128 -7.31 9.02 23.86
C LEU A 128 -7.21 9.77 22.53
N PRO A 129 -7.65 11.04 22.46
CA PRO A 129 -7.49 11.85 21.27
C PRO A 129 -6.02 12.26 21.11
N LEU A 130 -5.46 12.02 19.91
CA LEU A 130 -4.14 12.50 19.52
C LEU A 130 -4.35 13.60 18.47
N GLU A 131 -4.17 14.85 18.85
CA GLU A 131 -4.23 15.98 17.93
C GLU A 131 -2.83 16.36 17.46
N SER A 132 -2.68 16.63 16.17
CA SER A 132 -1.49 17.22 15.57
C SER A 132 -1.93 18.29 14.59
N GLU A 133 -1.28 19.44 14.60
CA GLU A 133 -1.57 20.54 13.67
C GLU A 133 -1.34 20.14 12.20
N ASP A 134 -0.46 19.17 11.97
CA ASP A 134 -0.06 18.73 10.62
C ASP A 134 -0.95 17.62 10.05
N ASP A 135 -1.84 17.02 10.85
CA ASP A 135 -2.72 15.94 10.39
C ASP A 135 -4.07 16.52 9.98
N GLU A 136 -4.47 16.36 8.72
CA GLU A 136 -5.85 16.60 8.30
C GLU A 136 -6.80 15.75 9.16
N LYS A 137 -7.87 16.36 9.67
CA LYS A 137 -8.87 15.66 10.48
C LYS A 137 -9.57 14.63 9.61
N GLU A 138 -9.27 13.37 9.86
CA GLU A 138 -9.91 12.27 9.16
C GLU A 138 -11.34 12.04 9.66
N SER A 139 -12.22 11.56 8.78
CA SER A 139 -13.57 11.17 9.18
C SER A 139 -13.54 9.90 10.04
N PRO A 140 -14.53 9.70 10.92
CA PRO A 140 -14.65 8.47 11.70
C PRO A 140 -14.63 7.19 10.87
N GLU A 141 -15.22 7.25 9.68
CA GLU A 141 -15.27 6.13 8.74
C GLU A 141 -13.87 5.79 8.18
N LEU A 142 -13.04 6.79 7.92
CA LEU A 142 -11.67 6.58 7.45
C LEU A 142 -10.77 6.05 8.56
N LEU A 143 -10.91 6.55 9.78
CA LEU A 143 -10.12 6.06 10.92
C LEU A 143 -10.41 4.59 11.22
N LEU A 144 -11.69 4.21 11.25
CA LEU A 144 -12.07 2.81 11.43
C LEU A 144 -11.56 1.94 10.28
N GLY A 145 -11.71 2.42 9.05
CA GLY A 145 -11.25 1.71 7.87
C GLY A 145 -9.74 1.48 7.87
N ARG A 146 -8.94 2.50 8.17
CA ARG A 146 -7.48 2.35 8.30
C ARG A 146 -7.12 1.28 9.32
N TRP A 147 -7.78 1.32 10.47
CA TRP A 147 -7.48 0.40 11.55
C TRP A 147 -7.82 -1.06 11.21
N LEU A 148 -8.92 -1.30 10.47
CA LEU A 148 -9.31 -2.63 10.01
C LEU A 148 -8.53 -3.14 8.78
N THR A 149 -7.84 -2.27 8.04
CA THR A 149 -7.21 -2.57 6.76
C THR A 149 -5.71 -2.27 6.75
N ASP A 150 -5.01 -2.53 7.84
CA ASP A 150 -3.55 -2.35 7.97
C ASP A 150 -3.05 -0.96 7.53
N GLY A 151 -3.79 0.10 7.92
CA GLY A 151 -3.41 1.50 7.68
C GLY A 151 -3.88 2.07 6.33
N LEU A 152 -4.62 1.31 5.51
CA LEU A 152 -5.13 1.81 4.24
C LEU A 152 -6.30 2.79 4.45
N PRO A 153 -6.38 3.90 3.71
CA PRO A 153 -7.45 4.89 3.83
C PRO A 153 -8.75 4.40 3.20
N VAL A 154 -9.40 3.43 3.83
CA VAL A 154 -10.66 2.83 3.37
C VAL A 154 -11.82 3.41 4.16
N ASN A 155 -12.89 3.79 3.47
CA ASN A 155 -14.10 4.27 4.13
C ASN A 155 -14.90 3.09 4.70
N ALA A 156 -15.08 3.04 6.03
CA ALA A 156 -15.77 1.98 6.74
C ALA A 156 -17.30 2.19 6.85
N SER A 157 -17.89 3.10 6.09
CA SER A 157 -19.36 3.20 6.03
C SER A 157 -20.02 1.96 5.43
N SER A 158 -19.29 1.19 4.61
CA SER A 158 -19.75 -0.05 4.00
C SER A 158 -18.83 -1.22 4.35
N ALA A 159 -19.43 -2.30 4.88
CA ALA A 159 -18.71 -3.54 5.14
C ALA A 159 -18.12 -4.15 3.85
N GLU A 160 -18.76 -3.95 2.72
CA GLU A 160 -18.27 -4.40 1.41
C GLU A 160 -16.97 -3.70 1.01
N MET A 161 -16.84 -2.41 1.31
CA MET A 161 -15.60 -1.67 1.04
C MET A 161 -14.46 -2.17 1.91
N VAL A 162 -14.69 -2.35 3.21
CA VAL A 162 -13.68 -2.85 4.14
C VAL A 162 -13.26 -4.28 3.81
N SER A 163 -14.22 -5.15 3.43
CA SER A 163 -13.95 -6.56 3.11
C SER A 163 -12.99 -6.76 1.93
N ARG A 164 -12.87 -5.75 1.06
CA ARG A 164 -11.94 -5.78 -0.07
C ARG A 164 -10.47 -5.75 0.37
N PHE A 165 -10.20 -5.21 1.55
CA PHE A 165 -8.87 -4.99 2.08
C PHE A 165 -8.63 -5.73 3.40
N CYS A 166 -9.66 -6.35 3.97
CA CYS A 166 -9.62 -7.09 5.23
C CYS A 166 -9.96 -8.55 4.97
N SER A 167 -8.95 -9.40 4.75
CA SER A 167 -9.14 -10.82 4.39
C SER A 167 -9.35 -11.76 5.57
N TRP A 168 -9.04 -11.32 6.80
CA TRP A 168 -9.11 -12.12 8.01
C TRP A 168 -10.48 -12.10 8.72
N LEU A 169 -11.40 -11.21 8.28
CA LEU A 169 -12.78 -11.09 8.78
C LEU A 169 -13.80 -11.50 7.71
N SER A 170 -14.83 -12.21 8.13
CA SER A 170 -15.99 -12.48 7.26
C SER A 170 -16.85 -11.23 7.08
N MET A 171 -17.70 -11.22 6.04
CA MET A 171 -18.63 -10.10 5.80
C MET A 171 -19.57 -9.88 6.99
N GLU A 172 -20.05 -10.95 7.64
CA GLU A 172 -20.92 -10.85 8.81
C GLU A 172 -20.19 -10.22 10.01
N GLN A 173 -18.94 -10.61 10.22
CA GLN A 173 -18.08 -10.04 11.26
C GLN A 173 -17.81 -8.54 11.01
N LEU A 174 -17.50 -8.15 9.78
CA LEU A 174 -17.31 -6.74 9.42
C LEU A 174 -18.57 -5.91 9.65
N GLN A 175 -19.73 -6.42 9.28
CA GLN A 175 -21.02 -5.76 9.56
C GLN A 175 -21.25 -5.58 11.05
N GLN A 176 -20.92 -6.58 11.88
CA GLN A 176 -21.02 -6.49 13.32
C GLN A 176 -20.04 -5.45 13.89
N LEU A 177 -18.79 -5.43 13.43
CA LEU A 177 -17.79 -4.45 13.88
C LEU A 177 -18.18 -3.01 13.53
N ILE A 178 -18.63 -2.77 12.31
CA ILE A 178 -19.11 -1.44 11.87
C ILE A 178 -20.33 -1.04 12.72
N GLN A 179 -21.24 -1.96 12.99
CA GLN A 179 -22.37 -1.68 13.85
C GLN A 179 -21.94 -1.38 15.28
N CYS A 180 -20.98 -2.13 15.84
CA CYS A 180 -20.43 -1.91 17.19
C CYS A 180 -19.68 -0.58 17.28
N SER A 181 -19.06 -0.09 16.21
CA SER A 181 -18.31 1.18 16.17
C SER A 181 -19.20 2.42 16.30
N GLY A 182 -20.53 2.27 16.19
CA GLY A 182 -21.49 3.37 16.29
C GLY A 182 -21.57 4.24 15.03
N LEU A 183 -20.94 3.84 13.94
CA LEU A 183 -21.11 4.49 12.65
C LEU A 183 -22.57 4.35 12.17
N PRO A 184 -23.13 5.37 11.49
CA PRO A 184 -24.49 5.31 10.98
C PRO A 184 -24.60 4.10 10.03
N LYS A 185 -25.64 3.29 10.25
CA LYS A 185 -25.98 2.24 9.28
C LYS A 185 -26.20 2.89 7.94
N GLU A 186 -25.57 2.39 6.91
CA GLU A 186 -26.05 2.61 5.55
C GLU A 186 -27.55 2.31 5.57
N GLN A 187 -28.37 3.32 5.35
CA GLN A 187 -29.79 3.08 5.13
C GLN A 187 -29.85 2.16 3.92
N THR A 188 -30.25 0.93 4.13
CA THR A 188 -30.66 0.02 3.07
C THR A 188 -31.77 0.76 2.31
N LEU A 189 -31.39 1.50 1.31
CA LEU A 189 -32.29 1.96 0.26
C LEU A 189 -32.69 0.72 -0.51
N GLU A 190 -33.71 0.04 0.01
CA GLU A 190 -34.52 -0.84 -0.81
C GLU A 190 -34.97 0.02 -2.00
N ASN A 191 -34.57 -0.42 -3.19
CA ASN A 191 -34.95 0.16 -4.47
C ASN A 191 -34.41 1.57 -4.81
N VAL A 192 -33.13 1.69 -4.96
CA VAL A 192 -32.56 2.46 -6.06
C VAL A 192 -31.38 1.62 -6.59
N ASP A 193 -31.47 1.22 -7.85
CA ASP A 193 -30.34 0.87 -8.70
C ASP A 193 -29.37 2.08 -8.81
N LYS A 194 -28.83 2.52 -7.71
CA LYS A 194 -27.65 3.36 -7.68
C LYS A 194 -26.45 2.42 -7.60
N LYS A 195 -26.03 1.91 -8.78
CA LYS A 195 -24.63 1.72 -9.06
C LYS A 195 -23.91 2.82 -8.32
N VAL A 196 -22.98 2.47 -7.42
CA VAL A 196 -22.02 3.42 -6.86
C VAL A 196 -21.53 4.24 -8.03
N ASP A 197 -21.85 5.53 -7.99
CA ASP A 197 -21.59 6.41 -9.12
C ASP A 197 -20.07 6.45 -9.24
N CYS A 198 -19.56 5.82 -10.31
CA CYS A 198 -18.12 5.80 -10.60
C CYS A 198 -17.53 7.21 -10.76
N GLN A 199 -18.35 8.25 -10.64
CA GLN A 199 -17.94 9.65 -10.65
C GLN A 199 -17.24 10.08 -9.35
N GLU A 200 -17.54 9.47 -8.20
CA GLU A 200 -16.83 9.79 -6.95
C GLU A 200 -15.49 9.01 -6.81
N LEU A 201 -15.40 7.81 -7.39
CA LEU A 201 -14.12 7.07 -7.46
C LEU A 201 -13.15 7.64 -8.49
N ALA A 202 -13.63 8.40 -9.47
CA ALA A 202 -12.86 8.94 -10.59
C ALA A 202 -12.66 10.47 -10.53
N SER A 203 -12.72 11.10 -9.36
CA SER A 203 -12.29 12.49 -9.24
C SER A 203 -10.75 12.58 -9.17
N PHE A 204 -10.07 12.06 -10.21
CA PHE A 204 -8.62 12.24 -10.36
C PHE A 204 -8.22 13.69 -10.67
N GLY A 205 -9.16 14.63 -10.70
CA GLY A 205 -8.91 15.99 -11.11
C GLY A 205 -8.19 16.05 -12.49
N GLU A 206 -7.40 17.09 -12.69
CA GLU A 206 -6.51 17.23 -13.87
C GLU A 206 -5.14 16.51 -13.67
N GLU A 207 -4.95 15.78 -12.57
CA GLU A 207 -3.70 15.10 -12.25
C GLU A 207 -3.41 13.99 -13.27
N ARG A 208 -2.24 14.05 -13.90
CA ARG A 208 -1.81 13.05 -14.89
C ARG A 208 -1.09 11.91 -14.22
N PHE A 209 -1.38 10.70 -14.66
CA PHE A 209 -0.61 9.54 -14.25
C PHE A 209 0.82 9.64 -14.77
N TYR A 210 1.79 9.55 -13.87
CA TYR A 210 3.19 9.68 -14.20
C TYR A 210 4.05 8.65 -13.46
N LEU A 211 4.88 7.94 -14.22
CA LEU A 211 5.90 7.01 -13.72
C LEU A 211 7.29 7.60 -13.98
N PRO A 212 8.03 7.99 -12.95
CA PRO A 212 9.40 8.50 -13.12
C PRO A 212 10.27 7.51 -13.89
N GLY A 213 10.93 7.98 -14.95
CA GLY A 213 11.77 7.15 -15.79
C GLY A 213 11.03 6.13 -16.66
N ARG A 214 9.71 6.28 -16.86
CA ARG A 214 8.89 5.38 -17.70
C ARG A 214 7.85 6.13 -18.53
N GLU A 215 8.33 7.06 -19.34
CA GLU A 215 7.47 7.97 -20.12
C GLU A 215 6.50 7.22 -21.05
N LYS A 216 7.01 6.21 -21.80
CA LYS A 216 6.18 5.40 -22.72
C LYS A 216 5.09 4.64 -21.97
N LEU A 217 5.44 4.04 -20.83
CA LEU A 217 4.51 3.25 -20.03
C LEU A 217 3.49 4.17 -19.32
N SER A 218 3.92 5.34 -18.85
CA SER A 218 3.04 6.38 -18.31
C SER A 218 2.00 6.82 -19.33
N ALA A 219 2.43 7.16 -20.55
CA ALA A 219 1.54 7.58 -21.63
C ALA A 219 0.57 6.45 -22.03
N PHE A 220 1.04 5.21 -22.06
CA PHE A 220 0.19 4.05 -22.37
C PHE A 220 -0.93 3.89 -21.33
N PHE A 221 -0.62 3.88 -20.04
CA PHE A 221 -1.62 3.75 -19.00
C PHE A 221 -2.54 4.98 -18.92
N GLU A 222 -2.00 6.18 -19.14
CA GLU A 222 -2.81 7.40 -19.20
C GLU A 222 -3.88 7.29 -20.29
N HIS A 223 -3.50 6.88 -21.51
CA HIS A 223 -4.43 6.80 -22.66
C HIS A 223 -5.36 5.58 -22.61
N GLN A 224 -4.86 4.42 -22.19
CA GLN A 224 -5.66 3.18 -22.26
C GLN A 224 -6.54 2.96 -21.05
N VAL A 225 -6.16 3.51 -19.90
CA VAL A 225 -6.83 3.22 -18.63
C VAL A 225 -7.37 4.49 -17.98
N VAL A 226 -6.50 5.46 -17.68
CA VAL A 226 -6.89 6.65 -16.90
C VAL A 226 -7.89 7.50 -17.67
N ASP A 227 -7.67 7.71 -18.98
CA ASP A 227 -8.56 8.47 -19.84
C ASP A 227 -9.97 7.85 -19.92
N PHE A 228 -10.07 6.53 -19.93
CA PHE A 228 -11.36 5.83 -19.88
C PHE A 228 -12.14 6.15 -18.59
N PHE A 229 -11.49 6.16 -17.44
CA PHE A 229 -12.15 6.50 -16.19
C PHE A 229 -12.56 7.98 -16.13
N ARG A 230 -11.72 8.89 -16.66
CA ARG A 230 -12.05 10.32 -16.71
C ARG A 230 -13.22 10.64 -17.62
N HIS A 231 -13.29 9.98 -18.77
CA HIS A 231 -14.25 10.30 -19.83
C HIS A 231 -15.26 9.18 -20.05
N LYS A 232 -15.60 8.42 -19.01
CA LYS A 232 -16.45 7.22 -19.08
C LYS A 232 -17.75 7.43 -19.88
N GLU A 233 -18.45 8.54 -19.64
CA GLU A 233 -19.68 8.86 -20.36
C GLU A 233 -19.47 9.19 -21.85
N ALA A 234 -18.31 9.75 -22.20
CA ALA A 234 -17.95 9.98 -23.59
C ALA A 234 -17.66 8.66 -24.30
N TYR A 235 -16.87 7.78 -23.68
CA TYR A 235 -16.61 6.43 -24.19
C TYR A 235 -17.88 5.61 -24.38
N LYS A 236 -18.77 5.63 -23.37
CA LYS A 236 -20.06 4.96 -23.44
C LYS A 236 -20.94 5.45 -24.59
N ARG A 237 -20.99 6.76 -24.84
CA ARG A 237 -21.71 7.33 -25.99
C ARG A 237 -21.15 6.88 -27.34
N MET A 238 -19.84 6.58 -27.40
CA MET A 238 -19.15 6.06 -28.57
C MET A 238 -19.20 4.52 -28.68
N GLY A 239 -19.95 3.86 -27.77
CA GLY A 239 -20.10 2.40 -27.78
C GLY A 239 -18.96 1.63 -27.13
N VAL A 240 -18.03 2.31 -26.45
CA VAL A 240 -16.94 1.67 -25.70
C VAL A 240 -17.35 1.57 -24.24
N HIS A 241 -17.61 0.35 -23.76
CA HIS A 241 -18.15 0.10 -22.43
C HIS A 241 -17.16 -0.55 -21.46
N THR A 242 -16.05 -1.03 -21.96
CA THR A 242 -15.09 -1.86 -21.20
C THR A 242 -13.67 -1.38 -21.37
N LEU A 243 -12.85 -1.64 -20.34
CA LEU A 243 -11.41 -1.48 -20.40
C LEU A 243 -10.77 -2.65 -21.21
N PRO A 244 -9.67 -2.42 -21.91
CA PRO A 244 -8.93 -3.53 -22.54
C PRO A 244 -8.22 -4.35 -21.46
N ALA A 245 -8.07 -5.68 -21.68
CA ALA A 245 -7.09 -6.44 -20.93
C ALA A 245 -5.69 -6.18 -21.51
N ILE A 246 -4.73 -5.99 -20.61
CA ILE A 246 -3.37 -5.55 -20.94
C ILE A 246 -2.38 -6.68 -20.60
N LEU A 247 -1.49 -6.99 -21.54
CA LEU A 247 -0.36 -7.88 -21.30
C LEU A 247 0.95 -7.09 -21.38
N LEU A 248 1.66 -7.03 -20.26
CA LEU A 248 2.99 -6.46 -20.19
C LEU A 248 4.03 -7.57 -20.32
N TYR A 249 4.96 -7.45 -21.26
CA TYR A 249 6.04 -8.42 -21.37
C TYR A 249 7.40 -7.73 -21.45
N GLY A 250 8.46 -8.44 -21.09
CA GLY A 250 9.82 -7.91 -21.14
C GLY A 250 10.73 -8.53 -20.07
N PRO A 251 12.01 -8.19 -20.07
CA PRO A 251 12.99 -8.83 -19.20
C PRO A 251 12.68 -8.62 -17.72
N PRO A 252 13.13 -9.54 -16.84
CA PRO A 252 12.99 -9.38 -15.41
C PRO A 252 13.68 -8.10 -14.92
N GLY A 253 13.06 -7.40 -13.96
CA GLY A 253 13.59 -6.13 -13.46
C GLY A 253 13.30 -4.90 -14.34
N SER A 254 12.58 -5.05 -15.47
CA SER A 254 12.18 -3.92 -16.32
C SER A 254 11.16 -2.98 -15.67
N GLY A 255 10.60 -3.32 -14.50
CA GLY A 255 9.69 -2.47 -13.73
C GLY A 255 8.21 -2.69 -14.02
N LYS A 256 7.81 -3.83 -14.59
CA LYS A 256 6.41 -4.18 -14.88
C LYS A 256 5.54 -4.12 -13.63
N THR A 257 5.90 -4.88 -12.59
CA THR A 257 5.17 -4.97 -11.32
C THR A 257 5.09 -3.60 -10.61
N PHE A 258 6.20 -2.85 -10.60
CA PHE A 258 6.22 -1.50 -10.06
C PHE A 258 5.22 -0.57 -10.76
N ALA A 259 5.17 -0.62 -12.09
CA ALA A 259 4.29 0.22 -12.88
C ALA A 259 2.81 -0.08 -12.62
N VAL A 260 2.45 -1.36 -12.50
CA VAL A 260 1.07 -1.78 -12.19
C VAL A 260 0.68 -1.42 -10.76
N SER A 261 1.58 -1.60 -9.78
CA SER A 261 1.33 -1.17 -8.40
C SER A 261 1.06 0.33 -8.30
N LYS A 262 1.85 1.16 -9.02
CA LYS A 262 1.64 2.60 -9.09
C LYS A 262 0.35 3.00 -9.80
N LEU A 263 -0.05 2.25 -10.83
CA LEU A 263 -1.35 2.46 -11.48
C LEU A 263 -2.52 2.13 -10.53
N ALA A 264 -2.43 1.01 -9.81
CA ALA A 264 -3.45 0.62 -8.84
C ALA A 264 -3.59 1.66 -7.71
N GLU A 265 -2.45 2.13 -7.20
CA GLU A 265 -2.40 3.20 -6.19
C GLU A 265 -3.03 4.51 -6.70
N PHE A 266 -2.70 4.92 -7.93
CA PHE A 266 -3.27 6.10 -8.57
C PHE A 266 -4.78 5.98 -8.79
N LEU A 267 -5.23 4.84 -9.32
CA LEU A 267 -6.65 4.57 -9.59
C LEU A 267 -7.48 4.36 -8.31
N ARG A 268 -6.83 4.07 -7.18
CA ARG A 268 -7.47 3.74 -5.91
C ARG A 268 -8.53 2.62 -6.04
N LEU A 269 -8.28 1.68 -6.95
CA LEU A 269 -9.16 0.54 -7.19
C LEU A 269 -8.69 -0.68 -6.40
N PRO A 270 -9.61 -1.54 -5.95
CA PRO A 270 -9.26 -2.84 -5.38
C PRO A 270 -8.40 -3.64 -6.35
N CYS A 271 -7.26 -4.16 -5.88
CA CYS A 271 -6.35 -4.96 -6.68
C CYS A 271 -6.29 -6.38 -6.14
N PHE A 272 -6.56 -7.36 -7.00
CA PHE A 272 -6.47 -8.79 -6.73
C PHE A 272 -5.29 -9.34 -7.50
N GLU A 273 -4.44 -10.12 -6.85
CA GLU A 273 -3.23 -10.65 -7.46
C GLU A 273 -3.26 -12.18 -7.51
N ALA A 274 -3.05 -12.73 -8.71
CA ALA A 274 -2.73 -14.13 -8.94
C ALA A 274 -1.22 -14.26 -9.09
N ASN A 275 -0.58 -14.89 -8.11
CA ASN A 275 0.83 -15.26 -8.17
C ASN A 275 1.00 -16.76 -7.90
N SER A 276 2.17 -17.30 -8.20
CA SER A 276 2.47 -18.71 -8.02
C SER A 276 2.27 -19.19 -6.56
N GLU A 277 2.42 -18.33 -5.57
CA GLU A 277 2.23 -18.64 -4.16
C GLU A 277 0.74 -18.68 -3.75
N THR A 278 -0.07 -17.77 -4.31
CA THR A 278 -1.50 -17.67 -3.97
C THR A 278 -2.36 -18.73 -4.70
N VAL A 279 -1.89 -19.25 -5.84
CA VAL A 279 -2.67 -20.17 -6.69
C VAL A 279 -2.06 -21.58 -6.71
N ALA A 280 -0.77 -21.74 -6.42
CA ALA A 280 -0.13 -23.05 -6.35
C ALA A 280 -0.62 -23.86 -5.16
N SER A 281 -1.48 -24.83 -5.43
CA SER A 281 -1.84 -25.86 -4.45
C SER A 281 -1.06 -27.15 -4.72
N PRO A 282 -0.53 -27.85 -3.69
CA PRO A 282 0.06 -29.17 -3.88
C PRO A 282 -0.95 -30.24 -4.32
N TYR A 283 -2.23 -29.90 -4.40
CA TYR A 283 -3.29 -30.81 -4.84
C TYR A 283 -3.73 -30.46 -6.27
N ILE A 284 -3.54 -31.41 -7.18
CA ILE A 284 -4.03 -31.43 -8.56
C ILE A 284 -5.56 -31.23 -8.49
N HIS A 285 -6.15 -30.26 -9.13
CA HIS A 285 -7.58 -29.86 -9.18
C HIS A 285 -8.00 -28.65 -8.32
N GLN A 286 -7.12 -28.00 -7.58
CA GLN A 286 -7.50 -26.80 -6.83
C GLN A 286 -7.17 -25.50 -7.57
N THR A 287 -6.20 -25.51 -8.49
CA THR A 287 -5.74 -24.30 -9.22
C THR A 287 -6.88 -23.65 -10.01
N GLY A 288 -7.63 -24.41 -10.81
CA GLY A 288 -8.77 -23.88 -11.58
C GLY A 288 -9.86 -23.27 -10.70
N LYS A 289 -10.14 -23.91 -9.54
CA LYS A 289 -11.12 -23.40 -8.57
C LYS A 289 -10.64 -22.08 -7.94
N LEU A 290 -9.39 -22.00 -7.52
CA LEU A 290 -8.79 -20.79 -6.94
C LEU A 290 -8.79 -19.62 -7.94
N ILE A 291 -8.49 -19.90 -9.21
CA ILE A 291 -8.58 -18.93 -10.30
C ILE A 291 -10.01 -18.41 -10.45
N SER A 292 -11.00 -19.30 -10.52
CA SER A 292 -12.40 -18.93 -10.65
C SER A 292 -12.90 -18.12 -9.45
N GLU A 293 -12.48 -18.47 -8.24
CA GLU A 293 -12.77 -17.71 -7.02
C GLU A 293 -12.13 -16.31 -7.06
N LEU A 294 -10.91 -16.18 -7.59
CA LEU A 294 -10.22 -14.90 -7.73
C LEU A 294 -10.94 -13.99 -8.74
N PHE A 295 -11.34 -14.53 -9.90
CA PHE A 295 -12.15 -13.80 -10.87
C PHE A 295 -13.50 -13.38 -10.28
N ALA A 296 -14.16 -14.27 -9.53
CA ALA A 296 -15.43 -13.95 -8.88
C ALA A 296 -15.27 -12.80 -7.86
N LYS A 297 -14.21 -12.81 -7.04
CA LYS A 297 -13.89 -11.71 -6.12
C LYS A 297 -13.63 -10.40 -6.86
N ALA A 298 -12.86 -10.42 -7.93
CA ALA A 298 -12.57 -9.23 -8.73
C ALA A 298 -13.86 -8.67 -9.39
N ILE A 299 -14.72 -9.54 -9.93
CA ILE A 299 -16.01 -9.14 -10.52
C ILE A 299 -16.94 -8.54 -9.46
N GLN A 300 -17.02 -9.14 -8.28
CA GLN A 300 -17.84 -8.65 -7.18
C GLN A 300 -17.39 -7.26 -6.70
N ALA A 301 -16.09 -7.02 -6.73
CA ALA A 301 -15.48 -5.75 -6.31
C ALA A 301 -15.34 -4.72 -7.46
N ALA A 302 -15.93 -4.97 -8.62
CA ALA A 302 -15.78 -4.08 -9.79
C ALA A 302 -16.40 -2.67 -9.56
N PRO A 303 -15.71 -1.59 -10.04
CA PRO A 303 -14.48 -1.61 -10.81
C PRO A 303 -13.26 -2.01 -9.98
N SER A 304 -12.46 -2.92 -10.48
CA SER A 304 -11.31 -3.50 -9.78
C SER A 304 -10.18 -3.84 -10.76
N ILE A 305 -9.02 -4.16 -10.23
CA ILE A 305 -7.86 -4.62 -11.00
C ILE A 305 -7.60 -6.09 -10.67
N LEU A 306 -7.44 -6.92 -11.70
CA LEU A 306 -6.94 -8.29 -11.57
C LEU A 306 -5.55 -8.35 -12.19
N LEU A 307 -4.55 -8.51 -11.34
CA LEU A 307 -3.15 -8.66 -11.72
C LEU A 307 -2.78 -10.13 -11.78
N ILE A 308 -2.16 -10.56 -12.89
CA ILE A 308 -1.70 -11.94 -13.07
C ILE A 308 -0.19 -11.85 -13.34
N ASP A 309 0.61 -12.15 -12.33
CA ASP A 309 2.07 -12.20 -12.48
C ASP A 309 2.50 -13.59 -12.96
N GLU A 310 3.61 -13.65 -13.69
CA GLU A 310 4.10 -14.88 -14.31
C GLU A 310 2.99 -15.64 -15.04
N ILE A 311 2.22 -14.92 -15.88
CA ILE A 311 1.02 -15.44 -16.55
C ILE A 311 1.29 -16.70 -17.37
N GLU A 312 2.54 -16.94 -17.80
CA GLU A 312 2.98 -18.16 -18.47
C GLU A 312 2.80 -19.42 -17.63
N ALA A 313 2.80 -19.30 -16.31
CA ALA A 313 2.53 -20.43 -15.41
C ALA A 313 1.10 -20.96 -15.53
N TYR A 314 0.15 -20.09 -15.89
CA TYR A 314 -1.27 -20.40 -16.01
C TYR A 314 -1.74 -20.54 -17.46
N LEU A 315 -1.19 -19.76 -18.35
CA LEU A 315 -1.61 -19.60 -19.74
C LEU A 315 -0.51 -20.00 -20.72
N GLY A 316 0.34 -20.93 -20.34
CA GLY A 316 1.38 -21.51 -21.18
C GLY A 316 0.85 -22.31 -22.37
N LYS A 317 1.72 -22.60 -23.34
CA LYS A 317 1.40 -23.38 -24.53
C LYS A 317 0.90 -24.77 -24.14
N ARG A 318 -0.10 -25.25 -24.88
CA ARG A 318 -0.75 -26.56 -24.66
C ARG A 318 0.01 -27.75 -25.25
N GLU A 319 1.02 -27.49 -26.09
CA GLU A 319 1.79 -28.56 -26.73
C GLU A 319 2.58 -29.39 -25.73
N GLY A 320 2.20 -30.66 -25.55
CA GLY A 320 2.80 -31.54 -24.55
C GLY A 320 2.33 -31.33 -23.11
N ALA A 321 1.35 -30.47 -22.90
CA ALA A 321 0.76 -30.22 -21.58
C ALA A 321 -0.16 -31.36 -21.13
N SER A 322 -0.36 -31.52 -19.82
CA SER A 322 -1.34 -32.44 -19.27
C SER A 322 -2.76 -31.97 -19.57
N ASP A 323 -3.72 -32.89 -19.60
CA ASP A 323 -5.15 -32.59 -19.79
C ASP A 323 -5.65 -31.55 -18.76
N HIS A 324 -5.16 -31.61 -17.54
CA HIS A 324 -5.47 -30.66 -16.48
C HIS A 324 -5.02 -29.22 -16.78
N HIS A 325 -3.81 -29.05 -17.32
CA HIS A 325 -3.33 -27.72 -17.70
C HIS A 325 -4.18 -27.13 -18.83
N ILE A 326 -4.62 -27.96 -19.77
CA ILE A 326 -5.51 -27.54 -20.86
C ILE A 326 -6.86 -27.05 -20.28
N GLU A 327 -7.43 -27.76 -19.31
CA GLU A 327 -8.66 -27.35 -18.63
C GLU A 327 -8.50 -26.03 -17.88
N GLU A 328 -7.39 -25.83 -17.18
CA GLU A 328 -7.07 -24.59 -16.47
C GLU A 328 -6.96 -23.39 -17.43
N VAL A 329 -6.24 -23.55 -18.54
CA VAL A 329 -6.15 -22.54 -19.60
C VAL A 329 -7.53 -22.20 -20.16
N ASP A 330 -8.35 -23.19 -20.44
CA ASP A 330 -9.70 -22.98 -20.96
C ASP A 330 -10.63 -22.27 -19.97
N GLU A 331 -10.46 -22.52 -18.67
CA GLU A 331 -11.18 -21.82 -17.61
C GLU A 331 -10.78 -20.34 -17.52
N PHE A 332 -9.49 -20.06 -17.54
CA PHE A 332 -8.99 -18.68 -17.63
C PHE A 332 -9.56 -17.95 -18.85
N LEU A 333 -9.48 -18.57 -20.01
CA LEU A 333 -9.93 -17.98 -21.26
C LEU A 333 -11.43 -17.69 -21.33
N ARG A 334 -12.23 -18.42 -20.54
CA ARG A 334 -13.68 -18.15 -20.36
C ARG A 334 -13.95 -17.00 -19.42
N ASN A 335 -13.17 -16.89 -18.33
CA ASN A 335 -13.39 -15.87 -17.31
C ASN A 335 -12.94 -14.47 -17.75
N ILE A 336 -11.92 -14.34 -18.59
CA ILE A 336 -11.39 -13.05 -19.05
C ILE A 336 -12.48 -12.14 -19.67
N PRO A 337 -13.23 -12.56 -20.71
CA PRO A 337 -14.25 -11.70 -21.31
C PRO A 337 -15.36 -11.32 -20.31
N MET A 338 -15.75 -12.26 -19.44
CA MET A 338 -16.78 -12.02 -18.42
C MET A 338 -16.35 -10.94 -17.42
N ALA A 339 -15.09 -10.98 -16.99
CA ALA A 339 -14.54 -10.00 -16.06
C ALA A 339 -14.40 -8.60 -16.73
N ILE A 340 -13.96 -8.55 -17.99
CA ILE A 340 -13.88 -7.33 -18.78
C ILE A 340 -15.26 -6.66 -18.89
N GLU A 341 -16.32 -7.43 -19.22
CA GLU A 341 -17.69 -6.93 -19.30
C GLU A 341 -18.20 -6.35 -17.97
N LYS A 342 -17.68 -6.86 -16.85
CA LYS A 342 -17.99 -6.38 -15.51
C LYS A 342 -17.07 -5.26 -15.02
N GLN A 343 -16.27 -4.66 -15.91
CA GLN A 343 -15.36 -3.54 -15.62
C GLN A 343 -14.19 -3.92 -14.69
N VAL A 344 -13.70 -5.14 -14.78
CA VAL A 344 -12.44 -5.55 -14.18
C VAL A 344 -11.31 -5.22 -15.16
N LEU A 345 -10.33 -4.42 -14.75
CA LEU A 345 -9.10 -4.18 -15.49
C LEU A 345 -8.16 -5.38 -15.29
N ILE A 346 -7.95 -6.17 -16.33
CA ILE A 346 -7.06 -7.32 -16.27
C ILE A 346 -5.69 -6.91 -16.78
N ILE A 347 -4.64 -7.14 -15.98
CA ILE A 347 -3.25 -6.90 -16.35
C ILE A 347 -2.45 -8.18 -16.13
N GLY A 348 -2.00 -8.78 -17.23
CA GLY A 348 -1.06 -9.90 -17.21
C GLY A 348 0.38 -9.41 -17.32
N MET A 349 1.30 -10.09 -16.67
CA MET A 349 2.75 -9.84 -16.79
C MET A 349 3.48 -11.12 -17.10
N THR A 350 4.46 -11.06 -18.01
CA THR A 350 5.33 -12.18 -18.34
C THR A 350 6.76 -11.73 -18.65
N ASN A 351 7.71 -12.60 -18.39
CA ASN A 351 9.08 -12.45 -18.89
C ASN A 351 9.26 -13.20 -20.24
N HIS A 352 8.33 -14.09 -20.60
CA HIS A 352 8.44 -15.03 -21.72
C HIS A 352 7.19 -15.05 -22.60
N LEU A 353 7.03 -14.02 -23.44
CA LEU A 353 5.86 -13.91 -24.33
C LEU A 353 5.73 -15.13 -25.27
N ASP A 354 6.85 -15.73 -25.66
CA ASP A 354 6.92 -16.93 -26.51
C ASP A 354 6.36 -18.19 -25.85
N MET A 355 6.24 -18.22 -24.52
CA MET A 355 5.65 -19.33 -23.75
C MET A 355 4.12 -19.23 -23.65
N ILE A 356 3.53 -18.08 -23.93
CA ILE A 356 2.08 -17.87 -23.80
C ILE A 356 1.33 -18.59 -24.92
N ASP A 357 0.17 -19.21 -24.58
CA ASP A 357 -0.73 -19.81 -25.57
C ASP A 357 -1.26 -18.73 -26.53
N PRO A 358 -1.14 -18.92 -27.85
CA PRO A 358 -1.59 -17.94 -28.85
C PRO A 358 -3.09 -17.58 -28.71
N ALA A 359 -3.91 -18.42 -28.11
CA ALA A 359 -5.31 -18.14 -27.87
C ALA A 359 -5.53 -16.98 -26.87
N VAL A 360 -4.58 -16.76 -25.98
CA VAL A 360 -4.59 -15.67 -24.99
C VAL A 360 -4.46 -14.30 -25.69
N LEU A 361 -3.67 -14.24 -26.75
CA LEU A 361 -3.34 -13.01 -27.50
C LEU A 361 -4.39 -12.67 -28.57
N ARG A 362 -5.51 -13.39 -28.61
CA ARG A 362 -6.62 -13.09 -29.54
C ARG A 362 -7.45 -11.91 -29.03
N LYS A 363 -8.03 -11.15 -29.99
CA LYS A 363 -8.95 -10.04 -29.70
C LYS A 363 -10.12 -10.50 -28.81
N GLY A 364 -10.53 -9.64 -27.88
CA GLY A 364 -11.51 -9.93 -26.86
C GLY A 364 -10.92 -10.59 -25.61
N ARG A 365 -9.59 -10.69 -25.52
CA ARG A 365 -8.82 -11.19 -24.36
C ARG A 365 -7.76 -10.18 -24.03
N PHE A 366 -6.47 -10.49 -24.20
CA PHE A 366 -5.42 -9.48 -24.05
C PHE A 366 -5.27 -8.68 -25.36
N ASP A 367 -6.09 -7.64 -25.47
CA ASP A 367 -6.14 -6.80 -26.69
C ASP A 367 -4.96 -5.86 -26.79
N GLN A 368 -4.37 -5.49 -25.68
CA GLN A 368 -3.24 -4.58 -25.58
C GLN A 368 -2.00 -5.32 -25.09
N ILE A 369 -1.00 -5.39 -25.93
CA ILE A 369 0.28 -6.06 -25.62
C ILE A 369 1.37 -5.00 -25.68
N LEU A 370 2.07 -4.81 -24.57
CA LEU A 370 3.10 -3.79 -24.44
C LEU A 370 4.43 -4.39 -23.99
N GLU A 371 5.49 -4.11 -24.74
CA GLU A 371 6.84 -4.42 -24.33
C GLU A 371 7.38 -3.40 -23.33
N VAL A 372 7.89 -3.90 -22.21
CA VAL A 372 8.53 -3.10 -21.18
C VAL A 372 10.02 -3.40 -21.20
N GLU A 373 10.74 -2.65 -22.03
CA GLU A 373 12.18 -2.76 -22.20
C GLU A 373 12.94 -2.33 -20.94
N MET A 374 14.23 -2.68 -20.85
CA MET A 374 15.10 -2.12 -19.82
C MET A 374 15.25 -0.60 -20.01
N PRO A 375 15.42 0.18 -18.90
CA PRO A 375 15.44 1.63 -19.00
C PRO A 375 16.63 2.15 -19.78
N GLY A 376 16.37 3.08 -20.68
CA GLY A 376 17.38 3.82 -21.42
C GLY A 376 17.99 4.95 -20.58
N LYS A 377 19.06 5.58 -21.08
CA LYS A 377 19.80 6.67 -20.39
C LYS A 377 18.87 7.80 -19.92
N LYS A 378 17.92 8.24 -20.76
CA LYS A 378 16.96 9.29 -20.39
C LYS A 378 16.07 8.84 -19.22
N GLU A 379 15.56 7.63 -19.29
CA GLU A 379 14.68 7.06 -18.28
C GLU A 379 15.39 6.87 -16.92
N VAL A 380 16.64 6.41 -16.94
CA VAL A 380 17.48 6.29 -15.73
C VAL A 380 17.75 7.67 -15.13
N ARG A 381 18.07 8.66 -15.96
CA ARG A 381 18.28 10.03 -15.49
C ARG A 381 17.05 10.62 -14.83
N ASP A 382 15.89 10.46 -15.46
CA ASP A 382 14.63 10.96 -14.92
C ASP A 382 14.25 10.26 -13.59
N ALA A 383 14.51 8.96 -13.48
CA ALA A 383 14.35 8.20 -12.25
C ALA A 383 15.31 8.71 -11.14
N LEU A 384 16.58 8.94 -11.45
CA LEU A 384 17.56 9.51 -10.52
C LEU A 384 17.13 10.89 -10.03
N HIS A 385 16.71 11.77 -10.94
CA HIS A 385 16.21 13.09 -10.58
C HIS A 385 15.03 13.01 -9.62
N HIS A 386 14.08 12.14 -9.89
CA HIS A 386 12.91 11.97 -9.04
C HIS A 386 13.27 11.44 -7.64
N LEU A 387 14.14 10.44 -7.58
CA LEU A 387 14.56 9.82 -6.31
C LEU A 387 15.39 10.77 -5.45
N LEU A 388 16.22 11.62 -6.08
CA LEU A 388 17.08 12.58 -5.39
C LEU A 388 16.37 13.89 -5.06
N ALA A 389 15.22 14.20 -5.67
CA ALA A 389 14.52 15.48 -5.53
C ALA A 389 14.20 15.87 -4.07
N LYS A 390 13.97 14.88 -3.20
CA LYS A 390 13.64 15.07 -1.77
C LYS A 390 14.82 14.81 -0.83
N ILE A 391 16.01 14.56 -1.37
CA ILE A 391 17.20 14.19 -0.58
C ILE A 391 18.22 15.33 -0.70
N PRO A 392 18.85 15.80 0.41
CA PRO A 392 19.92 16.76 0.33
C PRO A 392 21.08 16.25 -0.53
N GLN A 393 21.41 17.00 -1.58
CA GLN A 393 22.44 16.61 -2.55
C GLN A 393 23.31 17.81 -2.94
N SER A 394 24.52 17.51 -3.41
CA SER A 394 25.42 18.52 -3.97
C SER A 394 24.88 19.05 -5.30
N GLU A 395 25.01 20.35 -5.55
CA GLU A 395 24.62 20.96 -6.83
C GLU A 395 25.50 20.50 -8.00
N SER A 396 26.67 19.94 -7.71
CA SER A 396 27.66 19.51 -8.70
C SER A 396 27.49 18.05 -9.17
N LEU A 397 26.43 17.34 -8.76
CA LEU A 397 26.24 15.93 -9.11
C LEU A 397 26.17 15.71 -10.63
N GLN A 398 27.02 14.81 -11.13
CA GLN A 398 27.11 14.47 -12.54
C GLN A 398 26.08 13.39 -12.94
N MET A 399 24.79 13.73 -12.87
CA MET A 399 23.68 12.79 -13.12
C MET A 399 23.79 12.02 -14.44
N ASP A 400 24.29 12.64 -15.51
CA ASP A 400 24.43 12.00 -16.82
C ASP A 400 25.46 10.87 -16.82
N VAL A 401 26.48 10.93 -15.97
CA VAL A 401 27.49 9.88 -15.82
C VAL A 401 26.86 8.64 -15.16
N TYR A 402 26.09 8.84 -14.12
CA TYR A 402 25.39 7.75 -13.42
C TYR A 402 24.29 7.15 -14.31
N ALA A 403 23.54 7.99 -15.01
CA ALA A 403 22.52 7.53 -15.96
C ALA A 403 23.10 6.68 -17.09
N GLU A 404 24.26 7.05 -17.60
CA GLU A 404 24.94 6.28 -18.66
C GLU A 404 25.40 4.91 -18.15
N LYS A 405 26.02 4.86 -16.99
CA LYS A 405 26.52 3.61 -16.39
C LYS A 405 25.40 2.65 -15.97
N LEU A 406 24.22 3.18 -15.58
CA LEU A 406 23.04 2.39 -15.21
C LEU A 406 22.07 2.15 -16.38
N THR A 407 22.40 2.59 -17.59
CA THR A 407 21.60 2.30 -18.78
C THR A 407 21.52 0.78 -18.99
N GLY A 408 20.31 0.24 -19.14
CA GLY A 408 20.07 -1.20 -19.27
C GLY A 408 20.09 -1.97 -17.96
N HIS A 409 20.28 -1.32 -16.82
CA HIS A 409 20.13 -1.93 -15.49
C HIS A 409 18.68 -1.81 -15.01
N PRO A 410 18.22 -2.73 -14.15
CA PRO A 410 16.92 -2.62 -13.51
C PRO A 410 16.74 -1.29 -12.76
N LEU A 411 15.52 -0.72 -12.77
CA LEU A 411 15.21 0.48 -11.97
C LEU A 411 15.40 0.26 -10.47
N SER A 412 15.34 -0.98 -10.00
CA SER A 412 15.71 -1.34 -8.63
C SER A 412 17.16 -1.02 -8.29
N ASP A 413 18.08 -1.13 -9.24
CA ASP A 413 19.49 -0.79 -9.05
C ASP A 413 19.67 0.72 -8.93
N VAL A 414 18.87 1.51 -9.67
CA VAL A 414 18.84 2.98 -9.56
C VAL A 414 18.33 3.39 -8.17
N ALA A 415 17.25 2.78 -7.70
CA ALA A 415 16.70 3.04 -6.37
C ALA A 415 17.66 2.57 -5.27
N PHE A 416 18.34 1.45 -5.46
CA PHE A 416 19.37 0.96 -4.54
C PHE A 416 20.54 1.93 -4.45
N LEU A 417 21.05 2.43 -5.58
CA LEU A 417 22.14 3.42 -5.63
C LEU A 417 21.81 4.63 -4.74
N VAL A 418 20.66 5.24 -4.93
CA VAL A 418 20.25 6.44 -4.18
C VAL A 418 20.09 6.15 -2.70
N ARG A 419 19.42 5.05 -2.35
CA ARG A 419 19.15 4.66 -0.96
C ARG A 419 20.45 4.31 -0.21
N GLU A 420 21.36 3.58 -0.84
CA GLU A 420 22.62 3.22 -0.21
C GLU A 420 23.59 4.41 -0.13
N ALA A 421 23.59 5.30 -1.14
CA ALA A 421 24.32 6.56 -1.07
C ALA A 421 23.83 7.43 0.10
N ALA A 422 22.51 7.54 0.31
CA ALA A 422 21.97 8.27 1.45
C ALA A 422 22.43 7.65 2.79
N ARG A 423 22.39 6.32 2.92
CA ARG A 423 22.89 5.63 4.13
C ARG A 423 24.38 5.89 4.39
N ARG A 424 25.20 5.85 3.34
CA ARG A 424 26.66 6.11 3.47
C ARG A 424 26.95 7.56 3.83
N THR A 425 26.23 8.50 3.23
CA THR A 425 26.32 9.91 3.54
C THR A 425 26.15 10.15 5.05
N VAL A 426 25.10 9.56 5.64
CA VAL A 426 24.83 9.64 7.08
C VAL A 426 25.93 8.98 7.90
N ARG A 427 26.41 7.78 7.51
CA ARG A 427 27.51 7.07 8.21
C ARG A 427 28.83 7.86 8.20
N LEU A 428 29.09 8.59 7.12
CA LEU A 428 30.28 9.43 6.98
C LEU A 428 30.12 10.81 7.65
N GLY A 429 28.97 11.12 8.26
CA GLY A 429 28.70 12.40 8.89
C GLY A 429 28.58 13.56 7.89
N LYS A 430 28.33 13.26 6.60
CA LYS A 430 28.11 14.26 5.56
C LYS A 430 26.63 14.68 5.57
N GLU A 431 26.34 15.95 5.28
CA GLU A 431 24.97 16.49 5.25
C GLU A 431 24.27 16.30 3.88
N LYS A 432 25.06 16.06 2.82
CA LYS A 432 24.56 15.99 1.43
C LYS A 432 25.23 14.83 0.70
N ILE A 433 24.48 14.20 -0.21
CA ILE A 433 25.03 13.20 -1.13
C ILE A 433 25.94 13.93 -2.13
N ASP A 434 27.15 13.44 -2.33
CA ASP A 434 28.12 13.94 -3.29
C ASP A 434 28.54 12.85 -4.32
N ASP A 435 29.31 13.25 -5.33
CA ASP A 435 29.78 12.34 -6.39
C ASP A 435 30.70 11.24 -5.88
N GLU A 436 31.46 11.47 -4.81
CA GLU A 436 32.34 10.46 -4.22
C GLU A 436 31.51 9.30 -3.68
N VAL A 437 30.50 9.59 -2.86
CA VAL A 437 29.61 8.58 -2.27
C VAL A 437 28.82 7.82 -3.33
N LEU A 438 28.29 8.52 -4.34
CA LEU A 438 27.56 7.87 -5.43
C LEU A 438 28.45 6.96 -6.28
N SER A 439 29.66 7.40 -6.59
CA SER A 439 30.64 6.61 -7.35
C SER A 439 31.03 5.33 -6.63
N ASP A 440 31.26 5.39 -5.33
CA ASP A 440 31.63 4.22 -4.53
C ASP A 440 30.50 3.17 -4.53
N VAL A 441 29.25 3.61 -4.32
CA VAL A 441 28.10 2.70 -4.35
C VAL A 441 27.90 2.11 -5.75
N LEU A 442 28.06 2.92 -6.80
CA LEU A 442 27.93 2.45 -8.17
C LEU A 442 28.95 1.37 -8.54
N GLN A 443 30.21 1.52 -8.09
CA GLN A 443 31.24 0.49 -8.31
C GLN A 443 30.82 -0.86 -7.69
N GLU A 444 30.23 -0.85 -6.49
CA GLU A 444 29.73 -2.09 -5.88
C GLU A 444 28.58 -2.73 -6.65
N ILE A 445 27.68 -1.91 -7.22
CA ILE A 445 26.60 -2.42 -8.07
C ILE A 445 27.19 -3.09 -9.32
N CYS A 446 28.13 -2.43 -9.99
CA CYS A 446 28.77 -2.96 -11.20
C CYS A 446 29.51 -4.29 -10.92
N VAL A 447 30.30 -4.36 -9.85
CA VAL A 447 31.03 -5.57 -9.47
C VAL A 447 30.06 -6.72 -9.17
N LYS A 448 29.01 -6.49 -8.39
CA LYS A 448 28.01 -7.53 -8.08
C LYS A 448 27.29 -8.05 -9.32
N ASN A 449 26.97 -7.17 -10.25
CA ASN A 449 26.30 -7.56 -11.51
C ASN A 449 27.24 -8.34 -12.45
N GLU A 450 28.53 -8.00 -12.52
CA GLU A 450 29.52 -8.79 -13.24
C GLU A 450 29.71 -10.20 -12.63
N GLU A 451 29.76 -10.31 -11.31
CA GLU A 451 29.84 -11.61 -10.62
C GLU A 451 28.59 -12.46 -10.86
N ARG A 452 27.40 -11.84 -10.85
CA ARG A 452 26.13 -12.50 -11.13
C ARG A 452 26.08 -13.02 -12.57
N ASN A 453 26.50 -12.22 -13.53
CA ASN A 453 26.57 -12.61 -14.94
C ASN A 453 27.59 -13.73 -15.17
N ARG A 454 28.76 -13.72 -14.50
CA ARG A 454 29.76 -14.81 -14.58
C ARG A 454 29.23 -16.14 -14.04
N ARG A 455 28.38 -16.11 -12.98
CA ARG A 455 27.76 -17.33 -12.43
C ARG A 455 26.68 -17.91 -13.37
N ILE A 456 25.98 -17.09 -14.13
CA ILE A 456 24.96 -17.53 -15.09
C ILE A 456 25.60 -18.13 -16.35
N ILE A 457 26.77 -17.66 -16.77
CA ILE A 457 27.49 -18.14 -17.97
C ILE A 457 28.38 -19.36 -17.66
N GLY A 458 28.57 -19.69 -16.39
CA GLY A 458 29.48 -20.75 -15.92
C GLY A 458 28.85 -22.14 -15.75
N PHE A 459 27.71 -22.44 -16.40
CA PHE A 459 27.13 -23.78 -16.53
C PHE A 459 26.98 -24.17 -17.98
#